data_916e152a242ba7292574923cbb6ff2eb
#
_entry.id   916e152a242ba7292574923cbb6ff2eb
#
_cell.length_a   1.000
_cell.length_b   1.000
_cell.length_c   1.000
_cell.angle_alpha   90.00
_cell.angle_beta   90.00
_cell.angle_gamma   90.00
#
_symmetry.space_group_name_H-M   'P 1'
#
loop_
_entity.id
_entity.type
_entity.pdbx_description
1 polymer ?
#
loop_
_entity_poly.entity_id
_entity_poly.type
_entity_poly.pdbx_seq_one_letter_code
_entity_poly.pdbx_strand_id
1 'polypeptide(L)'
;MNQGKILISDKCDNYLLKLVGDVRLTLSGSLNRYMETLFGNKKVNAVVIDMLDAEGVDSTTLGLIAKLGLYCREYYQMNVKLFCQNQSIIRTLECMGIDEIIDIFQQTPDAFEIELRSLDMVPAEVNDVRRQVLESHKLLLKLNPENSEEFTDLIAALESDQGNT
;
A
#
# COMPACT_ATOMS: atom_id res chain seq x y z
N MET A 1 20.52 3.42 -1.29
CA MET A 1 19.26 2.92 -0.70
C MET A 1 19.19 1.41 -0.83
N ASN A 2 18.73 0.76 0.21
CA ASN A 2 18.51 -0.68 0.17
C ASN A 2 17.33 -1.01 -0.75
N GLN A 3 17.49 -2.05 -1.55
CA GLN A 3 16.41 -2.54 -2.39
C GLN A 3 15.20 -2.92 -1.53
N GLY A 4 14.00 -2.54 -1.96
CA GLY A 4 12.79 -2.81 -1.21
C GLY A 4 12.41 -4.26 -1.20
N LYS A 5 11.79 -4.68 -0.11
CA LYS A 5 11.20 -6.01 0.02
C LYS A 5 9.97 -5.95 0.92
N ILE A 6 9.11 -6.94 0.78
CA ILE A 6 7.90 -7.07 1.57
C ILE A 6 7.94 -8.40 2.31
N LEU A 7 7.78 -8.34 3.62
CA LEU A 7 7.66 -9.51 4.48
C LEU A 7 6.22 -9.60 4.99
N ILE A 8 5.70 -10.79 5.12
CA ILE A 8 4.31 -10.99 5.50
C ILE A 8 4.15 -12.03 6.59
N SER A 9 3.05 -11.90 7.33
CA SER A 9 2.51 -12.93 8.21
C SER A 9 0.98 -12.87 8.13
N ASP A 10 0.33 -14.03 8.13
CA ASP A 10 -1.13 -14.15 8.08
C ASP A 10 -1.66 -15.18 9.07
N LYS A 11 -0.94 -15.38 10.15
CA LYS A 11 -1.25 -16.38 11.16
C LYS A 11 -2.49 -15.99 11.98
N CYS A 12 -3.45 -16.91 12.12
CA CYS A 12 -4.66 -16.71 12.92
C CYS A 12 -5.51 -15.53 12.47
N ASP A 13 -5.59 -15.29 11.15
CA ASP A 13 -6.34 -14.19 10.54
C ASP A 13 -5.86 -12.78 10.94
N ASN A 14 -4.64 -12.70 11.47
CA ASN A 14 -3.93 -11.45 11.72
C ASN A 14 -2.90 -11.24 10.62
N TYR A 15 -3.11 -10.20 9.82
CA TYR A 15 -2.26 -9.90 8.67
C TYR A 15 -1.23 -8.83 9.03
N LEU A 16 0.03 -9.14 8.81
CA LEU A 16 1.13 -8.19 8.97
C LEU A 16 1.85 -8.05 7.64
N LEU A 17 1.95 -6.82 7.17
CA LEU A 17 2.71 -6.44 5.98
C LEU A 17 3.87 -5.57 6.43
N LYS A 18 5.09 -6.07 6.31
CA LYS A 18 6.29 -5.31 6.67
C LYS A 18 7.00 -4.84 5.40
N LEU A 19 7.08 -3.54 5.24
CA LEU A 19 7.76 -2.91 4.11
C LEU A 19 9.17 -2.51 4.56
N VAL A 20 10.19 -2.97 3.85
CA VAL A 20 11.60 -2.75 4.20
C VAL A 20 12.31 -2.11 3.02
N GLY A 21 13.12 -1.11 3.30
CA GLY A 21 13.92 -0.42 2.28
C GLY A 21 13.08 0.51 1.41
N ASP A 22 13.46 0.63 0.15
CA ASP A 22 12.79 1.50 -0.82
C ASP A 22 11.77 0.68 -1.62
N VAL A 23 10.49 0.77 -1.22
CA VAL A 23 9.41 -0.04 -1.79
C VAL A 23 8.74 0.73 -2.92
N ARG A 24 8.86 0.20 -4.12
CA ARG A 24 8.44 0.86 -5.35
C ARG A 24 7.50 0.00 -6.20
N LEU A 25 7.08 0.57 -7.31
CA LEU A 25 6.10 -0.02 -8.23
C LEU A 25 6.48 -1.42 -8.74
N THR A 26 7.76 -1.78 -8.74
CA THR A 26 8.21 -3.14 -9.11
C THR A 26 7.65 -4.21 -8.18
N LEU A 27 7.30 -3.84 -6.94
CA LEU A 27 6.69 -4.73 -5.96
C LEU A 27 5.16 -4.64 -5.95
N SER A 28 4.58 -3.71 -6.70
CA SER A 28 3.15 -3.41 -6.64
C SER A 28 2.27 -4.58 -7.09
N GLY A 29 2.69 -5.31 -8.11
CA GLY A 29 1.94 -6.49 -8.58
C GLY A 29 1.88 -7.58 -7.53
N SER A 30 3.01 -7.87 -6.88
CA SER A 30 3.09 -8.88 -5.81
C SER A 30 2.25 -8.46 -4.60
N LEU A 31 2.33 -7.19 -4.22
CA LEU A 31 1.56 -6.65 -3.10
C LEU A 31 0.06 -6.69 -3.40
N ASN A 32 -0.35 -6.26 -4.58
CA ASN A 32 -1.76 -6.27 -4.96
C ASN A 32 -2.34 -7.68 -4.98
N ARG A 33 -1.58 -8.64 -5.51
CA ARG A 33 -2.00 -10.04 -5.55
C ARG A 33 -2.18 -10.62 -4.14
N TYR A 34 -1.28 -10.29 -3.23
CA TYR A 34 -1.41 -10.70 -1.83
C TYR A 34 -2.64 -10.07 -1.17
N MET A 35 -2.90 -8.80 -1.45
CA MET A 35 -4.08 -8.11 -0.95
C MET A 35 -5.37 -8.74 -1.46
N GLU A 36 -5.41 -9.18 -2.71
CA GLU A 36 -6.57 -9.89 -3.27
C GLU A 36 -6.83 -11.21 -2.52
N THR A 37 -5.77 -11.90 -2.12
CA THR A 37 -5.89 -13.09 -1.28
C THR A 37 -6.50 -12.74 0.08
N LEU A 38 -6.05 -11.66 0.69
CA LEU A 38 -6.62 -11.15 1.94
C LEU A 38 -8.09 -10.80 1.76
N PHE A 39 -8.44 -10.12 0.68
CA PHE A 39 -9.82 -9.69 0.38
C PHE A 39 -10.77 -10.87 0.16
N GLY A 40 -10.25 -12.02 -0.28
CA GLY A 40 -11.04 -13.23 -0.42
C GLY A 40 -11.32 -13.93 0.90
N ASN A 41 -10.67 -13.53 1.99
CA ASN A 41 -10.89 -14.13 3.30
C ASN A 41 -12.07 -13.44 4.00
N LYS A 42 -13.03 -14.23 4.47
CA LYS A 42 -14.23 -13.70 5.14
C LYS A 42 -13.97 -13.28 6.57
N LYS A 43 -12.94 -13.83 7.20
CA LYS A 43 -12.60 -13.55 8.59
C LYS A 43 -11.20 -12.94 8.65
N VAL A 44 -11.16 -11.67 9.02
CA VAL A 44 -9.92 -10.92 9.23
C VAL A 44 -10.01 -10.28 10.62
N ASN A 45 -9.08 -10.60 11.50
CA ASN A 45 -9.05 -10.08 12.87
C ASN A 45 -8.33 -8.74 12.95
N ALA A 46 -7.19 -8.62 12.28
CA ALA A 46 -6.39 -7.40 12.30
C ALA A 46 -5.54 -7.30 11.04
N VAL A 47 -5.27 -6.07 10.62
CA VAL A 47 -4.35 -5.78 9.52
C VAL A 47 -3.39 -4.69 10.00
N VAL A 48 -2.10 -4.99 9.97
CA VAL A 48 -1.04 -4.09 10.41
C VAL A 48 -0.05 -3.92 9.26
N ILE A 49 0.32 -2.67 8.98
CA ILE A 49 1.40 -2.33 8.07
C ILE A 49 2.56 -1.81 8.91
N ASP A 50 3.70 -2.47 8.83
CA ASP A 50 4.91 -2.08 9.53
C ASP A 50 5.86 -1.41 8.52
N MET A 51 6.05 -0.11 8.67
CA MET A 51 6.96 0.70 7.85
C MET A 51 8.14 1.25 8.68
N LEU A 52 8.43 0.62 9.82
CA LEU A 52 9.53 1.09 10.68
C LEU A 52 10.89 0.97 10.00
N ASP A 53 11.06 0.01 9.11
CA ASP A 53 12.29 -0.19 8.34
C ASP A 53 12.17 0.26 6.87
N ALA A 54 11.10 0.96 6.51
CA ALA A 54 10.93 1.52 5.18
C ALA A 54 11.77 2.79 5.04
N GLU A 55 12.50 2.91 3.94
CA GLU A 55 13.31 4.08 3.60
C GLU A 55 12.60 5.01 2.63
N GLY A 56 11.75 4.47 1.77
CA GLY A 56 10.97 5.22 0.81
C GLY A 56 9.83 4.40 0.24
N VAL A 57 8.83 5.10 -0.26
CA VAL A 57 7.69 4.51 -0.97
C VAL A 57 7.29 5.43 -2.12
N ASP A 58 6.80 4.86 -3.21
CA ASP A 58 6.26 5.64 -4.30
C ASP A 58 4.74 5.77 -4.20
N SER A 59 4.16 6.60 -5.06
CA SER A 59 2.72 6.85 -5.05
C SER A 59 1.90 5.64 -5.44
N THR A 60 2.43 4.74 -6.24
CA THR A 60 1.74 3.49 -6.59
C THR A 60 1.57 2.61 -5.37
N THR A 61 2.63 2.44 -4.57
CA THR A 61 2.59 1.71 -3.30
C THR A 61 1.63 2.37 -2.32
N LEU A 62 1.66 3.70 -2.22
CA LEU A 62 0.74 4.45 -1.36
C LEU A 62 -0.72 4.24 -1.77
N GLY A 63 -1.00 4.18 -3.07
CA GLY A 63 -2.35 3.88 -3.56
C GLY A 63 -2.83 2.50 -3.17
N LEU A 64 -1.94 1.50 -3.15
CA LEU A 64 -2.27 0.16 -2.68
C LEU A 64 -2.54 0.14 -1.17
N ILE A 65 -1.75 0.88 -0.39
CA ILE A 65 -2.00 1.04 1.04
C ILE A 65 -3.38 1.68 1.28
N ALA A 66 -3.72 2.70 0.53
CA ALA A 66 -5.03 3.35 0.60
C ALA A 66 -6.16 2.38 0.24
N LYS A 67 -5.98 1.59 -0.80
CA LYS A 67 -6.94 0.55 -1.21
C LYS A 67 -7.17 -0.45 -0.07
N LEU A 68 -6.11 -0.91 0.57
CA LEU A 68 -6.21 -1.82 1.70
C LEU A 68 -6.99 -1.20 2.86
N GLY A 69 -6.68 0.04 3.20
CA GLY A 69 -7.37 0.76 4.28
C GLY A 69 -8.86 0.93 4.02
N LEU A 70 -9.22 1.33 2.81
CA LEU A 70 -10.63 1.51 2.42
C LEU A 70 -11.39 0.18 2.42
N TYR A 71 -10.77 -0.88 1.90
CA TYR A 71 -11.40 -2.19 1.86
C TYR A 71 -11.69 -2.70 3.28
N CYS A 72 -10.72 -2.59 4.18
CA CYS A 72 -10.89 -3.04 5.56
C CYS A 72 -11.98 -2.25 6.30
N ARG A 73 -12.09 -0.96 6.05
CA ARG A 73 -13.17 -0.15 6.64
C ARG A 73 -14.53 -0.57 6.13
N GLU A 74 -14.65 -0.80 4.83
CA GLU A 74 -15.94 -1.12 4.20
C GLU A 74 -16.41 -2.54 4.52
N TYR A 75 -15.53 -3.52 4.37
CA TYR A 75 -15.92 -4.94 4.44
C TYR A 75 -15.67 -5.61 5.77
N TYR A 76 -14.71 -5.10 6.56
CA TYR A 76 -14.36 -5.69 7.86
C TYR A 76 -14.67 -4.78 9.03
N GLN A 77 -15.14 -3.56 8.79
CA GLN A 77 -15.44 -2.53 9.79
C GLN A 77 -14.28 -2.32 10.76
N MET A 78 -13.07 -2.30 10.23
CA MET A 78 -11.85 -2.08 11.02
C MET A 78 -10.95 -1.08 10.34
N ASN A 79 -10.10 -0.43 11.13
CA ASN A 79 -9.03 0.42 10.62
C ASN A 79 -7.72 -0.36 10.58
N VAL A 80 -7.02 -0.26 9.45
CA VAL A 80 -5.66 -0.74 9.33
C VAL A 80 -4.76 0.13 10.23
N LYS A 81 -3.85 -0.51 10.96
CA LYS A 81 -2.83 0.17 11.77
C LYS A 81 -1.53 0.21 11.01
N LEU A 82 -0.91 1.39 10.95
CA LEU A 82 0.35 1.57 10.25
C LEU A 82 1.37 2.18 11.21
N PHE A 83 2.52 1.54 11.33
CA PHE A 83 3.62 2.01 12.17
C PHE A 83 4.73 2.60 11.29
N CYS A 84 5.10 3.85 11.53
CA CYS A 84 6.12 4.54 10.77
C CYS A 84 6.78 5.62 11.63
N GLN A 85 8.12 5.69 11.59
CA GLN A 85 8.88 6.71 12.30
C GLN A 85 9.60 7.69 11.36
N ASN A 86 9.67 7.38 10.08
CA ASN A 86 10.28 8.25 9.10
C ASN A 86 9.36 9.44 8.82
N GLN A 87 9.80 10.64 9.24
CA GLN A 87 8.99 11.85 9.14
C GLN A 87 8.65 12.23 7.70
N SER A 88 9.52 11.93 6.74
CA SER A 88 9.26 12.18 5.33
C SER A 88 8.11 11.32 4.82
N ILE A 89 8.09 10.04 5.19
CA ILE A 89 7.01 9.11 4.81
C ILE A 89 5.71 9.52 5.49
N ILE A 90 5.75 9.84 6.78
CA ILE A 90 4.56 10.28 7.53
C ILE A 90 3.93 11.51 6.87
N ARG A 91 4.76 12.49 6.53
CA ARG A 91 4.30 13.72 5.87
C ARG A 91 3.64 13.41 4.53
N THR A 92 4.21 12.48 3.76
CA THR A 92 3.64 12.06 2.49
C THR A 92 2.29 11.36 2.69
N LEU A 93 2.18 10.48 3.69
CA LEU A 93 0.91 9.83 4.04
C LEU A 93 -0.18 10.85 4.38
N GLU A 94 0.18 11.85 5.18
CA GLU A 94 -0.74 12.93 5.57
C GLU A 94 -1.16 13.79 4.37
N CYS A 95 -0.20 14.17 3.52
CA CYS A 95 -0.49 14.96 2.32
C CYS A 95 -1.41 14.22 1.35
N MET A 96 -1.31 12.90 1.29
CA MET A 96 -2.16 12.07 0.43
C MET A 96 -3.53 11.76 1.05
N GLY A 97 -3.78 12.17 2.29
CA GLY A 97 -5.06 11.92 2.97
C GLY A 97 -5.19 10.50 3.53
N ILE A 98 -4.11 9.72 3.56
CA ILE A 98 -4.15 8.33 4.03
C ILE A 98 -4.37 8.27 5.53
N ASP A 99 -3.94 9.28 6.28
CA ASP A 99 -4.16 9.38 7.71
C ASP A 99 -5.64 9.45 8.10
N GLU A 100 -6.53 9.79 7.17
CA GLU A 100 -7.97 9.83 7.42
C GLU A 100 -8.63 8.45 7.34
N ILE A 101 -7.96 7.48 6.69
CA ILE A 101 -8.52 6.15 6.46
C ILE A 101 -7.72 5.03 7.13
N ILE A 102 -6.54 5.33 7.62
CA ILE A 102 -5.64 4.39 8.30
C ILE A 102 -5.12 5.06 9.57
N ASP A 103 -5.03 4.29 10.66
CA ASP A 103 -4.47 4.79 11.91
C ASP A 103 -2.95 4.71 11.87
N ILE A 104 -2.29 5.87 11.92
CA ILE A 104 -0.83 5.97 11.84
C ILE A 104 -0.25 6.15 13.24
N PHE A 105 0.70 5.29 13.60
CA PHE A 105 1.40 5.31 14.88
C PHE A 105 2.89 5.51 14.67
N GLN A 106 3.48 6.40 15.46
CA GLN A 106 4.93 6.66 15.43
C GLN A 106 5.68 5.87 16.50
N GLN A 107 4.95 5.17 17.36
CA GLN A 107 5.52 4.36 18.42
C GLN A 107 5.88 2.99 17.88
N THR A 108 6.93 2.39 18.47
CA THR A 108 7.27 1.01 18.19
C THR A 108 6.21 0.13 18.86
N PRO A 109 5.57 -0.79 18.16
CA PRO A 109 4.64 -1.71 18.81
C PRO A 109 5.38 -2.60 19.79
N ASP A 110 4.65 -3.11 20.79
CA ASP A 110 5.18 -4.13 21.69
C ASP A 110 5.70 -5.31 20.85
N ALA A 111 6.83 -5.88 21.27
CA ALA A 111 7.52 -6.89 20.48
C ALA A 111 6.58 -8.05 20.10
N PHE A 112 6.31 -8.18 18.81
CA PHE A 112 5.63 -9.33 18.28
C PHE A 112 6.68 -10.39 17.93
N GLU A 113 6.63 -11.53 18.58
CA GLU A 113 7.33 -12.71 18.11
C GLU A 113 6.51 -13.30 16.96
N ILE A 114 6.61 -12.69 15.79
CA ILE A 114 5.91 -13.15 14.61
C ILE A 114 6.93 -13.64 13.59
N GLU A 115 6.73 -14.87 13.14
CA GLU A 115 7.53 -15.43 12.07
C GLU A 115 7.10 -14.82 10.73
N LEU A 116 8.02 -14.08 10.11
CA LEU A 116 7.81 -13.40 8.84
C LEU A 116 8.37 -14.24 7.69
N ARG A 117 7.67 -14.24 6.56
CA ARG A 117 8.16 -14.82 5.31
C ARG A 117 8.20 -13.76 4.24
N SER A 118 9.10 -13.91 3.26
CA SER A 118 9.16 -13.02 2.11
C SER A 118 7.95 -13.24 1.21
N LEU A 119 7.38 -12.14 0.71
CA LEU A 119 6.32 -12.22 -0.28
C LEU A 119 6.88 -12.73 -1.60
N ASP A 120 6.19 -13.72 -2.19
CA ASP A 120 6.57 -14.27 -3.48
C ASP A 120 6.50 -13.19 -4.56
N MET A 121 7.60 -13.04 -5.31
CA MET A 121 7.68 -12.05 -6.37
C MET A 121 6.93 -12.56 -7.61
N VAL A 122 6.04 -11.73 -8.13
CA VAL A 122 5.33 -11.98 -9.38
C VAL A 122 6.02 -11.16 -10.47
N PRO A 123 6.33 -11.76 -11.64
CA PRO A 123 6.91 -10.99 -12.74
C PRO A 123 6.03 -9.79 -13.09
N ALA A 124 6.64 -8.62 -13.21
CA ALA A 124 5.95 -7.40 -13.53
C ALA A 124 5.70 -7.34 -15.04
N GLU A 125 4.44 -7.45 -15.45
CA GLU A 125 4.06 -7.21 -16.85
C GLU A 125 3.71 -5.75 -17.04
N VAL A 126 4.11 -5.17 -18.16
CA VAL A 126 3.97 -3.73 -18.41
C VAL A 126 2.52 -3.25 -18.29
N ASN A 127 1.57 -4.02 -18.81
CA ASN A 127 0.15 -3.65 -18.75
C ASN A 127 -0.40 -3.70 -17.34
N ASP A 128 0.05 -4.65 -16.53
CA ASP A 128 -0.37 -4.77 -15.14
C ASP A 128 0.21 -3.64 -14.29
N VAL A 129 1.47 -3.29 -14.52
CA VAL A 129 2.11 -2.14 -13.85
C VAL A 129 1.38 -0.85 -14.20
N ARG A 130 1.05 -0.63 -15.46
CA ARG A 130 0.27 0.53 -15.91
C ARG A 130 -1.07 0.63 -15.19
N ARG A 131 -1.78 -0.49 -15.11
CA ARG A 131 -3.07 -0.55 -14.43
C ARG A 131 -2.93 -0.18 -12.96
N GLN A 132 -1.92 -0.73 -12.28
CA GLN A 132 -1.64 -0.44 -10.87
C GLN A 132 -1.33 1.04 -10.65
N VAL A 133 -0.48 1.61 -11.50
CA VAL A 133 -0.16 3.04 -11.43
C VAL A 133 -1.41 3.88 -11.62
N LEU A 134 -2.22 3.56 -12.61
CA LEU A 134 -3.45 4.30 -12.91
C LEU A 134 -4.46 4.23 -11.76
N GLU A 135 -4.74 3.02 -11.27
CA GLU A 135 -5.69 2.81 -10.17
C GLU A 135 -5.24 3.51 -8.89
N SER A 136 -3.95 3.41 -8.57
CA SER A 136 -3.39 4.04 -7.39
C SER A 136 -3.52 5.56 -7.42
N HIS A 137 -3.21 6.18 -8.56
CA HIS A 137 -3.29 7.62 -8.68
C HIS A 137 -4.72 8.13 -8.69
N LYS A 138 -5.65 7.40 -9.32
CA LYS A 138 -7.08 7.72 -9.25
C LYS A 138 -7.61 7.67 -7.81
N LEU A 139 -7.19 6.67 -7.06
CA LEU A 139 -7.61 6.54 -5.67
C LEU A 139 -7.05 7.65 -4.80
N LEU A 140 -5.77 7.97 -4.94
CA LEU A 140 -5.14 9.06 -4.18
C LEU A 140 -5.78 10.41 -4.51
N LEU A 141 -6.16 10.62 -5.77
CA LEU A 141 -6.88 11.82 -6.18
C LEU A 141 -8.24 11.95 -5.50
N LYS A 142 -8.96 10.83 -5.34
CA LYS A 142 -10.22 10.79 -4.62
C LYS A 142 -10.06 11.14 -3.14
N LEU A 143 -8.97 10.64 -2.52
CA LEU A 143 -8.71 10.89 -1.11
C LEU A 143 -8.36 12.34 -0.83
N ASN A 144 -7.59 12.96 -1.72
CA ASN A 144 -7.20 14.36 -1.59
C ASN A 144 -7.22 15.06 -2.93
N PRO A 145 -8.34 15.74 -3.28
CA PRO A 145 -8.47 16.46 -4.56
C PRO A 145 -7.45 17.61 -4.73
N GLU A 146 -6.83 18.07 -3.66
CA GLU A 146 -5.78 19.11 -3.74
C GLU A 146 -4.55 18.62 -4.50
N ASN A 147 -4.35 17.32 -4.64
CA ASN A 147 -3.28 16.73 -5.42
C ASN A 147 -3.63 16.56 -6.91
N SER A 148 -4.75 17.12 -7.37
CA SER A 148 -5.24 16.98 -8.74
C SER A 148 -4.25 17.47 -9.79
N GLU A 149 -3.51 18.54 -9.53
CA GLU A 149 -2.55 19.10 -10.47
C GLU A 149 -1.40 18.13 -10.76
N GLU A 150 -0.96 17.37 -9.75
CA GLU A 150 0.13 16.39 -9.90
C GLU A 150 -0.29 15.14 -10.67
N PHE A 151 -1.53 14.69 -10.48
CA PHE A 151 -1.95 13.37 -10.95
C PHE A 151 -2.84 13.40 -12.20
N THR A 152 -3.51 14.51 -12.48
CA THR A 152 -4.46 14.60 -13.61
C THR A 152 -3.79 14.33 -14.95
N ASP A 153 -2.64 14.95 -15.20
CA ASP A 153 -1.92 14.77 -16.45
C ASP A 153 -1.37 13.35 -16.61
N LEU A 154 -0.85 12.76 -15.52
CA LEU A 154 -0.39 11.38 -15.52
C LEU A 154 -1.52 10.40 -15.81
N ILE A 155 -2.68 10.58 -15.16
CA ILE A 155 -3.86 9.75 -15.38
C ILE A 155 -4.32 9.85 -16.83
N ALA A 156 -4.39 11.04 -17.39
CA ALA A 156 -4.79 11.27 -18.78
C ALA A 156 -3.84 10.56 -19.76
N ALA A 157 -2.53 10.66 -19.51
CA ALA A 157 -1.52 10.00 -20.33
C ALA A 157 -1.65 8.48 -20.29
N LEU A 158 -1.87 7.90 -19.10
CA LEU A 158 -2.03 6.45 -18.94
C LEU A 158 -3.32 5.93 -19.58
N GLU A 159 -4.40 6.68 -19.51
CA GLU A 159 -5.68 6.32 -20.14
C GLU A 159 -5.57 6.39 -21.67
N SER A 160 -4.87 7.38 -22.20
CA SER A 160 -4.63 7.52 -23.63
C SER A 160 -3.85 6.33 -24.20
N ASP A 161 -2.83 5.86 -23.49
CA ASP A 161 -2.04 4.70 -23.91
C ASP A 161 -2.85 3.39 -23.92
N GLN A 162 -3.84 3.25 -23.04
CA GLN A 162 -4.71 2.08 -23.01
C GLN A 162 -5.67 2.03 -24.20
N GLY A 163 -6.01 3.17 -24.78
CA GLY A 163 -6.88 3.26 -25.95
C GLY A 163 -6.23 2.90 -27.28
N ASN A 164 -4.91 2.73 -27.32
CA ASN A 164 -4.13 2.47 -28.52
C ASN A 164 -3.64 1.02 -28.68
N THR A 165 -4.18 0.10 -27.88
CA THR A 165 -3.86 -1.33 -28.03
C THR A 165 -5.02 -2.11 -28.62
#